data_ba40076d3062ee7cc4cae44ccd86f996
#
_entry.id   ba40076d3062ee7cc4cae44ccd86f996
#
_cell.length_a   1.000
_cell.length_b   1.000
_cell.length_c   1.000
_cell.angle_alpha   90.00
_cell.angle_beta   90.00
_cell.angle_gamma   90.00
#
_symmetry.space_group_name_H-M   'P 1'
#
loop_
_entity.id
_entity.type
_entity.pdbx_description
1 polymer ?
#
loop_
_entity_poly.entity_id
_entity_poly.type
_entity_poly.pdbx_seq_one_letter_code
_entity_poly.pdbx_strand_id
1 'polypeptide(L)'
;GHFTGSSWIVDETREWVLMTHHRKLDLWLQLGGHADGCSDLLKVALSEAREESGFNVFNVLSPDIFDLGIHRIPKYNNTPAHFHYDVRFILESPQGTENIIVSDESHDVAWVHKDNVINKNPEESMARMLKKMSVNFSL
;
A
#
# COMPACT_ATOMS: atom_id res chain seq x y z
N GLY A 1 -0.16 18.71 8.25
CA GLY A 1 -0.21 17.31 7.90
C GLY A 1 0.56 16.99 6.62
N HIS A 2 0.83 15.73 6.43
CA HIS A 2 1.54 15.23 5.25
C HIS A 2 0.64 14.29 4.47
N PHE A 3 0.72 14.39 3.14
CA PHE A 3 0.06 13.44 2.26
C PHE A 3 1.01 12.30 1.88
N THR A 4 0.46 11.09 1.86
CA THR A 4 1.14 9.91 1.33
C THR A 4 0.28 9.29 0.24
N GLY A 5 0.93 8.66 -0.74
CA GLY A 5 0.26 7.89 -1.77
C GLY A 5 0.63 6.43 -1.61
N SER A 6 -0.36 5.56 -1.53
CA SER A 6 -0.11 4.13 -1.39
C SER A 6 -1.00 3.30 -2.30
N SER A 7 -0.66 2.02 -2.40
CA SER A 7 -1.28 1.12 -3.35
C SER A 7 -1.73 -0.16 -2.70
N TRP A 8 -3.00 -0.51 -2.91
CA TRP A 8 -3.52 -1.84 -2.67
C TRP A 8 -3.26 -2.65 -3.93
N ILE A 9 -2.24 -3.48 -3.90
CA ILE A 9 -1.77 -4.19 -5.08
C ILE A 9 -2.27 -5.62 -5.03
N VAL A 10 -3.04 -5.99 -6.04
CA VAL A 10 -3.65 -7.32 -6.15
C VAL A 10 -3.09 -8.06 -7.36
N ASP A 11 -3.13 -9.38 -7.32
CA ASP A 11 -2.81 -10.18 -8.48
C ASP A 11 -4.03 -10.33 -9.41
N GLU A 12 -3.84 -11.01 -10.53
CA GLU A 12 -4.88 -11.19 -11.54
C GLU A 12 -6.08 -11.96 -11.04
N THR A 13 -5.89 -12.83 -10.05
CA THR A 13 -6.98 -13.65 -9.48
C THR A 13 -7.78 -12.93 -8.40
N ARG A 14 -7.26 -11.81 -7.88
CA ARG A 14 -7.81 -11.10 -6.71
C ARG A 14 -7.68 -11.90 -5.41
N GLU A 15 -6.93 -13.01 -5.43
CA GLU A 15 -6.72 -13.85 -4.24
C GLU A 15 -5.53 -13.38 -3.41
N TRP A 16 -4.61 -12.62 -4.00
CA TRP A 16 -3.34 -12.24 -3.36
C TRP A 16 -3.15 -10.73 -3.36
N VAL A 17 -2.59 -10.23 -2.25
CA VAL A 17 -2.27 -8.82 -2.04
C VAL A 17 -0.78 -8.69 -1.77
N LEU A 18 -0.13 -7.77 -2.47
CA LEU A 18 1.30 -7.50 -2.24
C LEU A 18 1.45 -6.56 -1.05
N MET A 19 2.19 -7.00 -0.05
CA MET A 19 2.38 -6.25 1.19
C MET A 19 3.86 -6.15 1.57
N THR A 20 4.19 -5.11 2.31
CA THR A 20 5.53 -4.93 2.86
C THR A 20 5.51 -5.07 4.38
N HIS A 21 6.50 -5.79 4.93
CA HIS A 21 6.76 -5.81 6.37
C HIS A 21 7.65 -4.63 6.73
N HIS A 22 7.04 -3.54 7.17
CA HIS A 22 7.70 -2.27 7.42
C HIS A 22 8.62 -2.37 8.64
N ARG A 23 9.90 -1.99 8.48
CA ARG A 23 10.89 -2.11 9.57
C ARG A 23 10.52 -1.29 10.79
N LYS A 24 10.20 -0.02 10.56
CA LYS A 24 9.98 0.94 11.64
C LYS A 24 8.71 0.64 12.42
N LEU A 25 7.64 0.25 11.72
CA LEU A 25 6.34 -0.01 12.34
C LEU A 25 6.18 -1.46 12.78
N ASP A 26 7.04 -2.34 12.29
CA ASP A 26 6.98 -3.80 12.51
C ASP A 26 5.58 -4.36 12.24
N LEU A 27 5.03 -3.96 11.10
CA LEU A 27 3.67 -4.29 10.71
C LEU A 27 3.63 -4.49 9.19
N TRP A 28 2.80 -5.41 8.74
CA TRP A 28 2.55 -5.61 7.31
C TRP A 28 1.55 -4.58 6.81
N LEU A 29 1.92 -3.86 5.76
CA LEU A 29 1.15 -2.75 5.21
C LEU A 29 1.16 -2.79 3.68
N GLN A 30 0.26 -2.02 3.09
CA GLN A 30 0.33 -1.70 1.66
C GLN A 30 1.58 -0.87 1.36
N LEU A 31 2.06 -0.94 0.12
CA LEU A 31 3.22 -0.17 -0.33
C LEU A 31 2.83 1.30 -0.52
N GLY A 32 3.72 2.21 -0.16
CA GLY A 32 3.47 3.64 -0.33
C GLY A 32 4.53 4.51 0.28
N GLY A 33 4.41 5.82 0.11
CA GLY A 33 5.37 6.78 0.62
C GLY A 33 4.87 8.21 0.56
N HIS A 34 5.73 9.14 0.98
CA HIS A 34 5.41 10.56 1.06
C HIS A 34 5.29 11.20 -0.32
N ALA A 35 4.35 12.13 -0.43
CA ALA A 35 4.12 12.88 -1.68
C ALA A 35 5.24 13.89 -1.97
N ASP A 36 5.89 14.40 -0.94
CA ASP A 36 7.02 15.35 -1.05
C ASP A 36 6.70 16.54 -2.00
N GLY A 37 5.52 17.13 -1.83
CA GLY A 37 5.08 18.24 -2.66
C GLY A 37 4.44 17.87 -3.99
N CYS A 38 4.40 16.60 -4.35
CA CYS A 38 3.72 16.15 -5.57
C CYS A 38 2.20 16.07 -5.33
N SER A 39 1.42 16.78 -6.12
CA SER A 39 -0.04 16.78 -5.99
C SER A 39 -0.72 15.61 -6.70
N ASP A 40 -0.01 14.92 -7.59
CA ASP A 40 -0.53 13.73 -8.28
C ASP A 40 -0.25 12.48 -7.44
N LEU A 41 -1.18 12.15 -6.55
CA LEU A 41 -1.00 11.07 -5.59
C LEU A 41 -1.05 9.68 -6.23
N LEU A 42 -1.71 9.50 -7.35
CA LEU A 42 -1.62 8.25 -8.11
C LEU A 42 -0.20 8.02 -8.65
N LYS A 43 0.43 9.08 -9.14
CA LYS A 43 1.82 9.02 -9.58
C LYS A 43 2.76 8.67 -8.43
N VAL A 44 2.53 9.24 -7.25
CA VAL A 44 3.29 8.91 -6.03
C VAL A 44 3.12 7.43 -5.69
N ALA A 45 1.88 6.95 -5.66
CA ALA A 45 1.57 5.56 -5.35
C ALA A 45 2.26 4.58 -6.33
N LEU A 46 2.23 4.88 -7.63
CA LEU A 46 2.89 4.06 -8.66
C LEU A 46 4.41 4.06 -8.49
N SER A 47 4.99 5.23 -8.26
CA SER A 47 6.44 5.37 -8.06
C SER A 47 6.91 4.57 -6.86
N GLU A 48 6.21 4.70 -5.73
CA GLU A 48 6.53 3.97 -4.50
C GLU A 48 6.33 2.46 -4.67
N ALA A 49 5.28 2.05 -5.39
CA ALA A 49 5.04 0.64 -5.66
C ALA A 49 6.20 0.02 -6.45
N ARG A 50 6.74 0.72 -7.45
CA ARG A 50 7.90 0.27 -8.22
C ARG A 50 9.16 0.20 -7.36
N GLU A 51 9.41 1.23 -6.58
CA GLU A 51 10.60 1.32 -5.74
C GLU A 51 10.62 0.25 -4.64
N GLU A 52 9.49 0.04 -3.99
CA GLU A 52 9.40 -0.87 -2.85
C GLU A 52 9.28 -2.33 -3.25
N SER A 53 8.76 -2.64 -4.43
CA SER A 53 8.60 -4.03 -4.89
C SER A 53 9.66 -4.49 -5.88
N GLY A 54 10.22 -3.56 -6.64
CA GLY A 54 11.06 -3.88 -7.78
C GLY A 54 10.28 -4.25 -9.03
N PHE A 55 8.95 -4.27 -8.97
CA PHE A 55 8.11 -4.53 -10.15
C PHE A 55 8.05 -3.31 -11.05
N ASN A 56 8.02 -3.52 -12.36
CA ASN A 56 7.94 -2.44 -13.34
C ASN A 56 6.55 -2.24 -13.92
N VAL A 57 5.73 -3.28 -13.90
CA VAL A 57 4.42 -3.27 -14.56
C VAL A 57 3.30 -3.32 -13.55
N PHE A 58 2.48 -2.26 -13.56
CA PHE A 58 1.24 -2.19 -12.78
C PHE A 58 0.11 -1.72 -13.67
N ASN A 59 -1.04 -2.38 -13.58
CA ASN A 59 -2.27 -1.92 -14.19
C ASN A 59 -3.06 -1.13 -13.15
N VAL A 60 -3.42 0.11 -13.46
CA VAL A 60 -4.28 0.91 -12.61
C VAL A 60 -5.71 0.44 -12.81
N LEU A 61 -6.30 -0.23 -11.83
CA LEU A 61 -7.66 -0.77 -11.96
C LEU A 61 -8.70 0.34 -11.92
N SER A 62 -8.41 1.45 -11.23
CA SER A 62 -9.21 2.66 -11.25
C SER A 62 -8.31 3.86 -10.97
N PRO A 63 -8.47 4.98 -11.69
CA PRO A 63 -7.74 6.21 -11.39
C PRO A 63 -8.30 6.94 -10.17
N ASP A 64 -9.47 6.54 -9.70
CA ASP A 64 -10.12 7.15 -8.54
C ASP A 64 -9.52 6.64 -7.23
N ILE A 65 -9.72 7.41 -6.18
CA ILE A 65 -9.29 7.03 -4.84
C ILE A 65 -10.03 5.75 -4.42
N PHE A 66 -9.26 4.73 -4.06
CA PHE A 66 -9.78 3.46 -3.59
C PHE A 66 -10.13 3.51 -2.10
N ASP A 67 -9.26 4.12 -1.30
CA ASP A 67 -9.42 4.21 0.14
C ASP A 67 -8.66 5.41 0.71
N LEU A 68 -9.06 5.87 1.88
CA LEU A 68 -8.39 6.95 2.60
C LEU A 68 -8.07 6.49 4.02
N GLY A 69 -6.84 6.75 4.44
CA GLY A 69 -6.42 6.55 5.81
C GLY A 69 -5.94 7.86 6.42
N ILE A 70 -6.30 8.09 7.68
CA ILE A 70 -5.82 9.23 8.43
C ILE A 70 -5.13 8.69 9.68
N HIS A 71 -3.83 8.98 9.79
CA HIS A 71 -3.02 8.51 10.92
C HIS A 71 -2.45 9.68 11.68
N ARG A 72 -2.66 9.69 13.00
CA ARG A 72 -2.00 10.65 13.87
C ARG A 72 -0.60 10.15 14.16
N ILE A 73 0.39 11.00 13.84
CA ILE A 73 1.80 10.73 14.13
C ILE A 73 2.15 11.49 15.40
N PRO A 74 2.54 10.80 16.49
CA PRO A 74 2.88 11.47 17.74
C PRO A 74 4.15 12.29 17.59
N LYS A 75 4.33 13.25 18.50
CA LYS A 75 5.54 14.05 18.57
C LYS A 75 6.75 13.13 18.76
N TYR A 76 7.77 13.37 17.95
CA TYR A 76 9.03 12.63 18.04
C TYR A 76 10.21 13.60 17.85
N ASN A 77 11.11 13.64 18.84
CA ASN A 77 12.24 14.59 18.87
C ASN A 77 11.75 16.03 18.65
N ASN A 78 12.24 16.71 17.60
CA ASN A 78 11.86 18.07 17.26
C ASN A 78 10.66 18.15 16.31
N THR A 79 10.13 17.01 15.89
CA THR A 79 8.99 16.98 14.98
C THR A 79 7.70 16.99 15.79
N PRO A 80 6.84 18.01 15.65
CA PRO A 80 5.58 18.06 16.38
C PRO A 80 4.62 16.96 15.93
N ALA A 81 3.64 16.65 16.77
CA ALA A 81 2.56 15.75 16.40
C ALA A 81 1.84 16.28 15.16
N HIS A 82 1.52 15.39 14.22
CA HIS A 82 0.87 15.76 12.97
C HIS A 82 0.02 14.59 12.45
N PHE A 83 -0.68 14.82 11.35
CA PHE A 83 -1.48 13.79 10.68
C PHE A 83 -0.84 13.40 9.34
N HIS A 84 -0.88 12.10 9.04
CA HIS A 84 -0.65 11.59 7.69
C HIS A 84 -1.99 11.30 7.05
N TYR A 85 -2.18 11.82 5.85
CA TYR A 85 -3.36 11.55 5.01
C TYR A 85 -2.91 10.61 3.90
N ASP A 86 -3.24 9.35 4.04
CA ASP A 86 -2.83 8.31 3.10
C ASP A 86 -3.91 8.09 2.05
N VAL A 87 -3.60 8.48 0.82
CA VAL A 87 -4.50 8.32 -0.32
C VAL A 87 -4.12 7.04 -1.05
N ARG A 88 -5.06 6.11 -1.14
CA ARG A 88 -4.83 4.75 -1.58
C ARG A 88 -5.50 4.48 -2.91
N PHE A 89 -4.78 3.79 -3.80
CA PHE A 89 -5.26 3.39 -5.12
C PHE A 89 -5.16 1.88 -5.25
N ILE A 90 -6.01 1.29 -6.10
CA ILE A 90 -5.96 -0.14 -6.37
C ILE A 90 -5.23 -0.41 -7.68
N LEU A 91 -4.19 -1.23 -7.62
CA LEU A 91 -3.36 -1.62 -8.74
C LEU A 91 -3.37 -3.13 -8.89
N GLU A 92 -3.10 -3.59 -10.10
CA GLU A 92 -2.92 -5.01 -10.39
C GLU A 92 -1.51 -5.25 -10.90
N SER A 93 -0.90 -6.34 -10.45
CA SER A 93 0.37 -6.83 -10.97
C SER A 93 0.32 -8.35 -11.09
N PRO A 94 0.78 -8.95 -12.20
CA PRO A 94 0.82 -10.40 -12.32
C PRO A 94 1.77 -11.00 -11.29
N GLN A 95 1.29 -11.98 -10.52
CA GLN A 95 2.08 -12.67 -9.52
C GLN A 95 3.17 -13.49 -10.20
N GLY A 96 4.40 -13.36 -9.72
CA GLY A 96 5.53 -14.18 -10.16
C GLY A 96 6.15 -13.79 -11.50
N THR A 97 5.75 -12.66 -12.11
CA THR A 97 6.35 -12.21 -13.39
C THR A 97 7.70 -11.53 -13.21
N GLU A 98 7.99 -10.99 -12.01
CA GLU A 98 9.23 -10.32 -11.69
C GLU A 98 9.71 -10.73 -10.30
N ASN A 99 11.03 -10.66 -10.10
CA ASN A 99 11.60 -10.89 -8.78
C ASN A 99 11.33 -9.69 -7.88
N ILE A 100 10.88 -9.98 -6.67
CA ILE A 100 10.67 -8.95 -5.66
C ILE A 100 12.03 -8.46 -5.16
N ILE A 101 12.19 -7.12 -5.12
CA ILE A 101 13.36 -6.47 -4.54
C ILE A 101 12.90 -5.74 -3.28
N VAL A 102 13.48 -6.13 -2.14
CA VAL A 102 13.13 -5.54 -0.85
C VAL A 102 14.02 -4.33 -0.58
N SER A 103 13.41 -3.16 -0.33
CA SER A 103 14.14 -1.94 0.01
C SER A 103 14.62 -1.97 1.46
N ASP A 104 15.52 -1.03 1.82
CA ASP A 104 16.06 -0.90 3.18
C ASP A 104 14.99 -0.56 4.22
N GLU A 105 13.87 0.00 3.81
CA GLU A 105 12.77 0.38 4.70
C GLU A 105 11.92 -0.81 5.16
N SER A 106 12.13 -1.98 4.53
CA SER A 106 11.30 -3.16 4.77
C SER A 106 12.14 -4.35 5.19
N HIS A 107 11.56 -5.21 6.04
CA HIS A 107 12.11 -6.53 6.34
C HIS A 107 11.83 -7.50 5.20
N ASP A 108 10.67 -7.38 4.58
CA ASP A 108 10.22 -8.26 3.51
C ASP A 108 9.12 -7.59 2.68
N VAL A 109 8.95 -8.08 1.47
CA VAL A 109 7.83 -7.76 0.59
C VAL A 109 7.31 -9.07 0.01
N ALA A 110 6.05 -9.35 0.18
CA ALA A 110 5.50 -10.65 -0.21
C ALA A 110 4.03 -10.57 -0.61
N TRP A 111 3.63 -11.51 -1.45
CA TRP A 111 2.22 -11.76 -1.71
C TRP A 111 1.60 -12.47 -0.51
N VAL A 112 0.53 -11.88 0.02
CA VAL A 112 -0.23 -12.41 1.15
C VAL A 112 -1.61 -12.81 0.64
N HIS A 113 -2.03 -14.04 0.91
CA HIS A 113 -3.38 -14.47 0.53
C HIS A 113 -4.42 -13.59 1.24
N LYS A 114 -5.47 -13.21 0.53
CA LYS A 114 -6.50 -12.31 1.06
C LYS A 114 -7.08 -12.75 2.40
N ASP A 115 -7.23 -14.07 2.60
CA ASP A 115 -7.76 -14.62 3.85
C ASP A 115 -6.77 -14.54 5.02
N ASN A 116 -5.51 -14.24 4.73
CA ASN A 116 -4.44 -14.12 5.72
C ASN A 116 -4.03 -12.67 6.01
N VAL A 117 -4.59 -11.71 5.29
CA VAL A 117 -4.24 -10.29 5.47
C VAL A 117 -4.54 -9.80 6.89
N ILE A 118 -5.71 -10.16 7.43
CA ILE A 118 -6.13 -9.74 8.78
C ILE A 118 -5.19 -10.33 9.85
N ASN A 119 -4.66 -11.53 9.63
CA ASN A 119 -3.68 -12.13 10.55
C ASN A 119 -2.36 -11.37 10.53
N LYS A 120 -1.97 -10.81 9.39
CA LYS A 120 -0.75 -10.02 9.24
C LYS A 120 -0.91 -8.61 9.77
N ASN A 121 -2.11 -8.06 9.66
CA ASN A 121 -2.43 -6.72 10.13
C ASN A 121 -3.93 -6.64 10.48
N PRO A 122 -4.28 -6.64 11.76
CA PRO A 122 -5.69 -6.66 12.18
C PRO A 122 -6.37 -5.30 12.18
N GLU A 123 -5.72 -4.25 11.69
CA GLU A 123 -6.34 -2.92 11.64
C GLU A 123 -7.60 -2.93 10.77
N GLU A 124 -8.58 -2.10 11.16
CA GLU A 124 -9.86 -1.97 10.47
C GLU A 124 -9.71 -1.63 8.98
N SER A 125 -8.71 -0.82 8.63
CA SER A 125 -8.46 -0.43 7.24
C SER A 125 -8.22 -1.62 6.32
N MET A 126 -7.62 -2.69 6.83
CA MET A 126 -7.37 -3.90 6.04
C MET A 126 -8.68 -4.60 5.69
N ALA A 127 -9.57 -4.78 6.65
CA ALA A 127 -10.90 -5.36 6.42
C ALA A 127 -11.71 -4.50 5.44
N ARG A 128 -11.63 -3.18 5.59
CA ARG A 128 -12.32 -2.23 4.71
C ARG A 128 -11.83 -2.35 3.26
N MET A 129 -10.52 -2.39 3.04
CA MET A 129 -9.95 -2.52 1.70
C MET A 129 -10.26 -3.88 1.06
N LEU A 130 -10.21 -4.96 1.84
CA LEU A 130 -10.61 -6.29 1.36
C LEU A 130 -12.07 -6.30 0.90
N LYS A 131 -12.96 -5.66 1.66
CA LYS A 131 -14.37 -5.56 1.30
C LYS A 131 -14.58 -4.75 0.02
N LYS A 132 -13.93 -3.59 -0.10
CA LYS A 132 -14.00 -2.76 -1.30
C LYS A 132 -13.51 -3.49 -2.54
N MET A 133 -12.42 -4.25 -2.41
CA MET A 133 -11.90 -5.08 -3.49
C MET A 133 -12.92 -6.12 -3.91
N SER A 134 -13.50 -6.82 -2.96
CA SER A 134 -14.48 -7.88 -3.22
C SER A 134 -15.74 -7.34 -3.90
N VAL A 135 -16.24 -6.19 -3.45
CA VAL A 135 -17.51 -5.61 -3.95
C VAL A 135 -17.32 -4.95 -5.32
N ASN A 136 -16.23 -4.21 -5.52
CA ASN A 136 -16.08 -3.34 -6.69
C ASN A 136 -15.11 -3.86 -7.74
N PHE A 137 -14.24 -4.79 -7.41
CA PHE A 137 -13.15 -5.23 -8.28
C PHE A 137 -13.05 -6.75 -8.42
N SER A 138 -14.06 -7.49 -8.02
CA SER A 138 -14.10 -8.94 -8.20
C SER A 138 -14.18 -9.31 -9.69
N LEU A 139 -13.66 -10.47 -10.01
CA LEU A 139 -13.70 -11.01 -11.36
C LEU A 139 -15.02 -11.68 -11.66
#